data_84288c02df0b1e5af547f45093d0d63d
#
_entry.id   84288c02df0b1e5af547f45093d0d63d
#
_cell.length_a   1.000
_cell.length_b   1.000
_cell.length_c   1.000
_cell.angle_alpha   90.00
_cell.angle_beta   90.00
_cell.angle_gamma   90.00
#
_symmetry.space_group_name_H-M   'P 1'
#
loop_
_entity.id
_entity.type
_entity.pdbx_description
1 polymer ?
#
loop_
_entity_poly.entity_id
_entity_poly.type
_entity_poly.pdbx_seq_one_letter_code
_entity_poly.pdbx_strand_id
1 'polypeptide(L)'
;KKANLQFYKDNKIKNIGLTSPHSVTIPGAVHAWCSMHEKFGRIDFKEVLNGAENFARKGFPVHEVEAIAWKENEKKLKKNPNSKRLFLNQNLSYSYGEVFKNIPLANTLRVISKNKIKGFYQSEITKDMVKTLNKLGGLHTEEDFYNQKTLFSKTITNSYRNLKIHQCPLNSPGLVVLMMMAMTEKLNIKKYHPSSFERYHLQAEISKICFEVKETIFGDPNFNNINIKDYLSNEYISSLCSRINKNKIYSSKKSSVTSHPETIYLSCLLYTSDAADDKQC
;
A
#
# COMPACT_ATOMS: atom_id res chain seq x y z
N LYS A 1 13.61 -13.94 10.43
CA LYS A 1 14.25 -15.29 10.39
C LYS A 1 13.35 -16.40 10.95
N LYS A 2 12.53 -16.13 11.98
CA LYS A 2 11.62 -17.14 12.58
C LYS A 2 10.41 -17.43 11.70
N ALA A 3 9.88 -16.46 10.99
CA ALA A 3 8.78 -16.63 10.03
C ALA A 3 9.32 -17.21 8.71
N ASN A 4 9.36 -18.51 8.60
CA ASN A 4 9.79 -19.25 7.40
C ASN A 4 8.77 -20.34 7.05
N LEU A 5 8.87 -20.88 5.84
CA LEU A 5 7.92 -21.87 5.34
C LEU A 5 7.80 -23.11 6.24
N GLN A 6 8.92 -23.54 6.85
CA GLN A 6 8.92 -24.72 7.73
C GLN A 6 8.07 -24.47 8.98
N PHE A 7 8.21 -23.28 9.62
CA PHE A 7 7.37 -22.90 10.75
C PHE A 7 5.87 -23.00 10.42
N TYR A 8 5.45 -22.47 9.26
CA TYR A 8 4.03 -22.51 8.88
C TYR A 8 3.55 -23.94 8.60
N LYS A 9 4.39 -24.79 8.01
CA LYS A 9 4.07 -26.21 7.80
C LYS A 9 3.94 -26.97 9.13
N ASP A 10 4.88 -26.80 10.04
CA ASP A 10 4.91 -27.49 11.34
C ASP A 10 3.70 -27.09 12.18
N ASN A 11 3.30 -25.82 12.11
CA ASN A 11 2.11 -25.30 12.82
C ASN A 11 0.80 -25.47 12.04
N LYS A 12 0.82 -26.18 10.89
CA LYS A 12 -0.37 -26.45 10.04
C LYS A 12 -1.12 -25.19 9.60
N ILE A 13 -0.41 -24.06 9.48
CA ILE A 13 -0.96 -22.78 9.03
C ILE A 13 -0.99 -22.78 7.49
N LYS A 14 -2.16 -23.10 6.93
CA LYS A 14 -2.35 -23.11 5.47
C LYS A 14 -2.61 -21.72 4.88
N ASN A 15 -3.28 -20.86 5.63
CA ASN A 15 -3.65 -19.51 5.20
C ASN A 15 -3.39 -18.52 6.33
N ILE A 16 -2.85 -17.34 5.99
CA ILE A 16 -2.65 -16.24 6.93
C ILE A 16 -3.85 -15.29 6.80
N GLY A 17 -4.68 -15.25 7.84
CA GLY A 17 -5.84 -14.35 7.87
C GLY A 17 -5.43 -12.88 8.02
N LEU A 18 -6.25 -11.97 7.52
CA LEU A 18 -5.99 -10.51 7.55
C LEU A 18 -5.80 -9.93 8.97
N THR A 19 -6.38 -10.56 9.99
CA THR A 19 -6.24 -10.14 11.40
C THR A 19 -5.19 -10.94 12.16
N SER A 20 -4.43 -11.79 11.47
CA SER A 20 -3.36 -12.58 12.07
C SER A 20 -2.12 -11.71 12.31
N PRO A 21 -1.38 -11.88 13.42
CA PRO A 21 -0.10 -11.22 13.62
C PRO A 21 0.94 -11.63 12.55
N HIS A 22 0.77 -12.78 11.91
CA HIS A 22 1.63 -13.24 10.81
C HIS A 22 1.43 -12.44 9.51
N SER A 23 0.33 -11.69 9.35
CA SER A 23 0.11 -10.79 8.22
C SER A 23 0.80 -9.43 8.38
N VAL A 24 1.32 -9.14 9.58
CA VAL A 24 1.99 -7.86 9.88
C VAL A 24 3.45 -7.96 9.46
N THR A 25 3.86 -7.13 8.51
CA THR A 25 5.27 -6.95 8.13
C THR A 25 5.92 -5.86 8.98
N ILE A 26 7.24 -5.77 8.94
CA ILE A 26 7.95 -4.68 9.63
C ILE A 26 7.55 -3.34 8.97
N PRO A 27 7.05 -2.34 9.73
CA PRO A 27 6.65 -1.06 9.18
C PRO A 27 7.84 -0.34 8.54
N GLY A 28 7.78 -0.10 7.23
CA GLY A 28 8.87 0.56 6.50
C GLY A 28 8.68 2.07 6.31
N ALA A 29 7.46 2.58 6.48
CA ALA A 29 7.09 3.95 6.13
C ALA A 29 7.94 5.01 6.86
N VAL A 30 8.14 4.88 8.16
CA VAL A 30 8.91 5.87 8.96
C VAL A 30 10.37 5.93 8.49
N HIS A 31 10.98 4.79 8.17
CA HIS A 31 12.35 4.77 7.64
C HIS A 31 12.40 5.45 6.27
N ALA A 32 11.39 5.20 5.42
CA ALA A 32 11.29 5.83 4.10
C ALA A 32 11.11 7.36 4.22
N TRP A 33 10.23 7.84 5.10
CA TRP A 33 10.04 9.28 5.31
C TRP A 33 11.34 9.97 5.74
N CYS A 34 12.05 9.39 6.70
CA CYS A 34 13.33 9.94 7.17
C CYS A 34 14.38 9.93 6.06
N SER A 35 14.51 8.81 5.33
CA SER A 35 15.52 8.69 4.26
C SER A 35 15.23 9.60 3.06
N MET A 36 13.95 9.75 2.70
CA MET A 36 13.54 10.69 1.65
C MET A 36 13.76 12.13 2.06
N HIS A 37 13.40 12.48 3.29
CA HIS A 37 13.62 13.82 3.82
C HIS A 37 15.11 14.15 3.93
N GLU A 38 15.95 13.22 4.38
CA GLU A 38 17.40 13.42 4.45
C GLU A 38 18.00 13.72 3.08
N LYS A 39 17.50 13.07 2.03
CA LYS A 39 18.02 13.20 0.67
C LYS A 39 17.43 14.38 -0.10
N PHE A 40 16.18 14.70 0.10
CA PHE A 40 15.43 15.64 -0.73
C PHE A 40 14.72 16.75 0.06
N GLY A 41 14.63 16.63 1.39
CA GLY A 41 13.90 17.59 2.23
C GLY A 41 14.58 18.96 2.27
N ARG A 42 13.77 20.02 2.21
CA ARG A 42 14.22 21.42 2.25
C ARG A 42 13.82 22.15 3.53
N ILE A 43 12.77 21.68 4.21
CA ILE A 43 12.28 22.25 5.49
C ILE A 43 12.59 21.29 6.63
N ASP A 44 12.50 21.76 7.87
CA ASP A 44 12.76 20.89 9.03
C ASP A 44 11.76 19.74 9.10
N PHE A 45 12.25 18.54 9.41
CA PHE A 45 11.42 17.33 9.48
C PHE A 45 10.30 17.43 10.51
N LYS A 46 10.53 18.20 11.58
CA LYS A 46 9.50 18.47 12.58
C LYS A 46 8.36 19.30 12.00
N GLU A 47 8.65 20.24 11.11
CA GLU A 47 7.62 21.03 10.41
C GLU A 47 6.80 20.14 9.50
N VAL A 48 7.41 19.20 8.78
CA VAL A 48 6.72 18.24 7.92
C VAL A 48 5.68 17.43 8.71
N LEU A 49 6.01 16.99 9.92
CA LEU A 49 5.13 16.15 10.73
C LEU A 49 4.16 16.94 11.62
N ASN A 50 4.35 18.26 11.78
CA ASN A 50 3.58 19.08 12.71
C ASN A 50 2.07 19.07 12.41
N GLY A 51 1.69 19.15 11.15
CA GLY A 51 0.28 19.08 10.74
C GLY A 51 -0.38 17.77 11.20
N ALA A 52 0.26 16.63 10.90
CA ALA A 52 -0.25 15.32 11.28
C ALA A 52 -0.30 15.13 12.81
N GLU A 53 0.73 15.59 13.55
CA GLU A 53 0.73 15.57 15.01
C GLU A 53 -0.44 16.39 15.57
N ASN A 54 -0.67 17.59 15.04
CA ASN A 54 -1.74 18.47 15.49
C ASN A 54 -3.12 17.86 15.23
N PHE A 55 -3.38 17.30 14.05
CA PHE A 55 -4.64 16.61 13.76
C PHE A 55 -4.86 15.41 14.67
N ALA A 56 -3.85 14.60 14.89
CA ALA A 56 -3.95 13.46 15.80
C ALA A 56 -4.23 13.91 17.26
N ARG A 57 -3.67 15.04 17.70
CA ARG A 57 -3.79 15.54 19.07
C ARG A 57 -5.06 16.33 19.32
N LYS A 58 -5.33 17.30 18.46
CA LYS A 58 -6.50 18.19 18.59
C LYS A 58 -7.79 17.53 18.11
N GLY A 59 -7.63 16.57 17.19
CA GLY A 59 -8.71 15.87 16.51
C GLY A 59 -9.11 16.54 15.21
N PHE A 60 -9.90 15.83 14.45
CA PHE A 60 -10.53 16.30 13.22
C PHE A 60 -11.95 15.74 13.12
N PRO A 61 -12.87 16.46 12.47
CA PRO A 61 -14.22 15.94 12.25
C PRO A 61 -14.17 14.75 11.30
N VAL A 62 -14.83 13.67 11.67
CA VAL A 62 -14.94 12.45 10.86
C VAL A 62 -15.76 12.75 9.62
N HIS A 63 -15.22 12.46 8.44
CA HIS A 63 -15.89 12.62 7.17
C HIS A 63 -16.93 11.51 6.94
N GLU A 64 -17.89 11.73 6.03
CA GLU A 64 -19.00 10.79 5.79
C GLU A 64 -18.53 9.39 5.38
N VAL A 65 -17.56 9.31 4.46
CA VAL A 65 -17.02 8.04 3.96
C VAL A 65 -16.32 7.26 5.07
N GLU A 66 -15.54 7.95 5.90
CA GLU A 66 -14.89 7.34 7.06
C GLU A 66 -15.89 6.87 8.10
N ALA A 67 -16.97 7.62 8.34
CA ALA A 67 -18.03 7.23 9.27
C ALA A 67 -18.71 5.91 8.82
N ILE A 68 -19.01 5.78 7.52
CA ILE A 68 -19.56 4.56 6.92
C ILE A 68 -18.57 3.40 7.10
N ALA A 69 -17.31 3.59 6.71
CA ALA A 69 -16.28 2.57 6.84
C ALA A 69 -16.06 2.14 8.31
N TRP A 70 -16.11 3.07 9.25
CA TRP A 70 -16.04 2.75 10.68
C TRP A 70 -17.21 1.92 11.15
N LYS A 71 -18.42 2.27 10.71
CA LYS A 71 -19.64 1.53 11.04
C LYS A 71 -19.59 0.09 10.53
N GLU A 72 -19.15 -0.11 9.30
CA GLU A 72 -18.99 -1.44 8.71
C GLU A 72 -17.95 -2.29 9.46
N ASN A 73 -16.88 -1.68 9.95
CA ASN A 73 -15.80 -2.34 10.68
C ASN A 73 -16.00 -2.39 12.21
N GLU A 74 -17.09 -1.84 12.76
CA GLU A 74 -17.33 -1.75 14.22
C GLU A 74 -17.21 -3.10 14.92
N LYS A 75 -17.79 -4.16 14.34
CA LYS A 75 -17.70 -5.54 14.88
C LYS A 75 -16.25 -6.06 14.90
N LYS A 76 -15.46 -5.73 13.88
CA LYS A 76 -14.03 -6.10 13.79
C LYS A 76 -13.21 -5.35 14.85
N LEU A 77 -13.43 -4.05 15.02
CA LEU A 77 -12.76 -3.22 16.01
C LEU A 77 -13.04 -3.65 17.45
N LYS A 78 -14.26 -4.13 17.74
CA LYS A 78 -14.65 -4.64 19.07
C LYS A 78 -13.91 -5.90 19.49
N LYS A 79 -13.35 -6.68 18.58
CA LYS A 79 -12.65 -7.95 18.88
C LYS A 79 -11.35 -7.75 19.63
N ASN A 80 -10.69 -6.61 19.45
CA ASN A 80 -9.43 -6.31 20.12
C ASN A 80 -9.61 -5.15 21.12
N PRO A 81 -9.26 -5.30 22.41
CA PRO A 81 -9.46 -4.27 23.42
C PRO A 81 -8.76 -2.93 23.09
N ASN A 82 -7.58 -2.96 22.49
CA ASN A 82 -6.84 -1.75 22.11
C ASN A 82 -7.52 -1.04 20.94
N SER A 83 -7.93 -1.78 19.92
CA SER A 83 -8.69 -1.21 18.78
C SER A 83 -10.01 -0.62 19.25
N LYS A 84 -10.74 -1.35 20.12
CA LYS A 84 -11.98 -0.87 20.70
C LYS A 84 -11.79 0.44 21.46
N ARG A 85 -10.79 0.51 22.34
CA ARG A 85 -10.48 1.72 23.13
C ARG A 85 -10.08 2.90 22.28
N LEU A 86 -9.34 2.68 21.18
CA LEU A 86 -8.79 3.75 20.37
C LEU A 86 -9.76 4.26 19.30
N PHE A 87 -10.46 3.33 18.62
CA PHE A 87 -11.25 3.64 17.44
C PHE A 87 -12.77 3.67 17.66
N LEU A 88 -13.23 3.43 18.88
CA LEU A 88 -14.65 3.51 19.18
C LEU A 88 -14.92 4.52 20.31
N ASN A 89 -15.98 5.31 20.15
CA ASN A 89 -16.51 6.19 21.17
C ASN A 89 -17.63 5.49 21.94
N GLN A 90 -17.48 5.28 23.25
CA GLN A 90 -18.47 4.55 24.06
C GLN A 90 -18.94 3.21 23.45
N ASN A 91 -18.00 2.47 22.85
CA ASN A 91 -18.24 1.19 22.14
C ASN A 91 -18.97 1.31 20.79
N LEU A 92 -19.17 2.51 20.25
CA LEU A 92 -19.80 2.75 18.97
C LEU A 92 -18.81 3.38 17.99
N SER A 93 -19.02 3.19 16.69
CA SER A 93 -18.28 3.89 15.65
C SER A 93 -18.53 5.40 15.71
N TYR A 94 -17.55 6.18 15.33
CA TYR A 94 -17.72 7.63 15.17
C TYR A 94 -18.70 7.93 14.04
N SER A 95 -19.58 8.91 14.26
CA SER A 95 -20.52 9.42 13.27
C SER A 95 -19.89 10.57 12.47
N TYR A 96 -20.51 10.91 11.33
CA TYR A 96 -20.14 12.07 10.54
C TYR A 96 -20.14 13.35 11.40
N GLY A 97 -19.07 14.14 11.32
CA GLY A 97 -18.90 15.37 12.07
C GLY A 97 -18.41 15.23 13.52
N GLU A 98 -18.45 14.02 14.10
CA GLU A 98 -17.84 13.79 15.41
C GLU A 98 -16.32 13.96 15.36
N VAL A 99 -15.73 14.51 16.42
CA VAL A 99 -14.28 14.75 16.46
C VAL A 99 -13.54 13.53 16.95
N PHE A 100 -12.72 12.94 16.07
CA PHE A 100 -11.81 11.85 16.42
C PHE A 100 -10.43 12.36 16.81
N LYS A 101 -9.89 11.83 17.91
CA LYS A 101 -8.52 12.12 18.40
C LYS A 101 -7.73 10.82 18.54
N ASN A 102 -6.44 10.89 18.21
CA ASN A 102 -5.52 9.77 18.39
C ASN A 102 -4.26 10.22 19.14
N ILE A 103 -4.38 10.38 20.45
CA ILE A 103 -3.28 10.84 21.32
C ILE A 103 -2.05 9.91 21.24
N PRO A 104 -2.19 8.56 21.22
CA PRO A 104 -1.05 7.66 21.02
C PRO A 104 -0.29 7.95 19.73
N LEU A 105 -1.00 8.13 18.61
CA LEU A 105 -0.38 8.48 17.33
C LEU A 105 0.33 9.85 17.39
N ALA A 106 -0.30 10.86 18.01
CA ALA A 106 0.32 12.17 18.19
C ALA A 106 1.63 12.07 18.96
N ASN A 107 1.69 11.26 20.02
CA ASN A 107 2.90 11.04 20.79
C ASN A 107 3.97 10.30 19.97
N THR A 108 3.58 9.28 19.20
CA THR A 108 4.45 8.58 18.28
C THR A 108 5.06 9.52 17.24
N LEU A 109 4.23 10.34 16.56
CA LEU A 109 4.70 11.33 15.59
C LEU A 109 5.66 12.35 16.20
N ARG A 110 5.41 12.79 17.45
CA ARG A 110 6.30 13.68 18.17
C ARG A 110 7.67 13.02 18.43
N VAL A 111 7.71 11.76 18.81
CA VAL A 111 8.96 11.03 19.01
C VAL A 111 9.71 10.88 17.70
N ILE A 112 9.00 10.54 16.61
CA ILE A 112 9.58 10.42 15.27
C ILE A 112 10.13 11.78 14.79
N SER A 113 9.40 12.87 14.98
CA SER A 113 9.82 14.21 14.55
C SER A 113 11.13 14.65 15.22
N LYS A 114 11.36 14.25 16.47
CA LYS A 114 12.57 14.58 17.23
C LYS A 114 13.74 13.64 16.97
N ASN A 115 13.46 12.34 16.95
CA ASN A 115 14.49 11.28 17.00
C ASN A 115 14.59 10.48 15.69
N LYS A 116 13.76 10.83 14.68
CA LYS A 116 13.76 10.20 13.36
C LYS A 116 13.71 8.66 13.45
N ILE A 117 14.56 7.97 12.69
CA ILE A 117 14.65 6.50 12.63
C ILE A 117 14.82 5.87 14.02
N LYS A 118 15.73 6.41 14.84
CA LYS A 118 15.98 5.86 16.17
C LYS A 118 14.75 5.96 17.07
N GLY A 119 13.99 7.06 16.94
CA GLY A 119 12.78 7.29 17.72
C GLY A 119 11.66 6.28 17.48
N PHE A 120 11.64 5.64 16.34
CA PHE A 120 10.65 4.61 16.02
C PHE A 120 11.22 3.21 16.17
N TYR A 121 12.34 2.89 15.52
CA TYR A 121 12.85 1.52 15.42
C TYR A 121 13.74 1.08 16.58
N GLN A 122 14.21 1.99 17.42
CA GLN A 122 15.13 1.71 18.52
C GLN A 122 14.62 2.31 19.85
N SER A 123 13.32 2.20 20.09
CA SER A 123 12.68 2.85 21.24
C SER A 123 11.62 1.97 21.88
N GLU A 124 10.97 2.50 22.91
CA GLU A 124 9.84 1.84 23.58
C GLU A 124 8.67 1.58 22.61
N ILE A 125 8.54 2.35 21.51
CA ILE A 125 7.52 2.11 20.48
C ILE A 125 7.72 0.73 19.83
N THR A 126 8.96 0.40 19.43
CA THR A 126 9.28 -0.93 18.89
C THR A 126 9.05 -2.03 19.91
N LYS A 127 9.49 -1.84 21.15
CA LYS A 127 9.30 -2.84 22.21
C LYS A 127 7.82 -3.14 22.45
N ASP A 128 6.99 -2.12 22.50
CA ASP A 128 5.53 -2.28 22.67
C ASP A 128 4.89 -3.00 21.49
N MET A 129 5.27 -2.65 20.25
CA MET A 129 4.80 -3.35 19.04
C MET A 129 5.19 -4.83 19.07
N VAL A 130 6.46 -5.14 19.33
CA VAL A 130 6.96 -6.53 19.39
C VAL A 130 6.26 -7.30 20.50
N LYS A 131 6.13 -6.73 21.69
CA LYS A 131 5.40 -7.33 22.82
C LYS A 131 3.95 -7.63 22.47
N THR A 132 3.28 -6.68 21.84
CA THR A 132 1.87 -6.84 21.42
C THR A 132 1.71 -7.92 20.36
N LEU A 133 2.55 -7.92 19.34
CA LEU A 133 2.52 -8.92 18.26
C LEU A 133 2.83 -10.33 18.79
N ASN A 134 3.82 -10.46 19.66
CA ASN A 134 4.18 -11.75 20.26
C ASN A 134 3.07 -12.28 21.19
N LYS A 135 2.39 -11.39 21.94
CA LYS A 135 1.23 -11.77 22.75
C LYS A 135 0.08 -12.34 21.91
N LEU A 136 -0.02 -11.90 20.64
CA LEU A 136 -1.00 -12.41 19.68
C LEU A 136 -0.51 -13.66 18.91
N GLY A 137 0.69 -14.17 19.21
CA GLY A 137 1.30 -15.33 18.55
C GLY A 137 2.22 -14.99 17.38
N GLY A 138 2.58 -13.71 17.19
CA GLY A 138 3.54 -13.27 16.19
C GLY A 138 4.99 -13.69 16.51
N LEU A 139 5.86 -13.60 15.51
CA LEU A 139 7.27 -14.03 15.59
C LEU A 139 8.27 -12.87 15.53
N HIS A 140 7.76 -11.65 15.60
CA HIS A 140 8.55 -10.43 15.47
C HIS A 140 9.56 -10.28 16.60
N THR A 141 10.73 -9.72 16.27
CA THR A 141 11.80 -9.40 17.23
C THR A 141 12.19 -7.93 17.10
N GLU A 142 12.77 -7.35 18.13
CA GLU A 142 13.31 -5.98 18.04
C GLU A 142 14.42 -5.90 16.98
N GLU A 143 15.19 -6.95 16.79
CA GLU A 143 16.23 -7.04 15.75
C GLU A 143 15.64 -6.89 14.34
N ASP A 144 14.44 -7.44 14.07
CA ASP A 144 13.76 -7.28 12.78
C ASP A 144 13.46 -5.81 12.49
N PHE A 145 13.07 -5.03 13.52
CA PHE A 145 12.86 -3.59 13.41
C PHE A 145 14.17 -2.82 13.24
N TYR A 146 15.21 -3.15 14.00
CA TYR A 146 16.52 -2.49 13.91
C TYR A 146 17.15 -2.66 12.53
N ASN A 147 16.91 -3.77 11.90
CA ASN A 147 17.42 -4.09 10.56
C ASN A 147 16.59 -3.49 9.41
N GLN A 148 15.47 -2.81 9.71
CA GLN A 148 14.67 -2.16 8.69
C GLN A 148 15.46 -1.07 7.98
N LYS A 149 15.47 -1.12 6.63
CA LYS A 149 16.18 -0.15 5.79
C LYS A 149 15.33 0.23 4.58
N THR A 150 15.41 1.48 4.20
CA THR A 150 14.86 1.96 2.92
C THR A 150 15.77 1.55 1.78
N LEU A 151 15.20 0.93 0.77
CA LEU A 151 15.91 0.59 -0.46
C LEU A 151 15.57 1.63 -1.53
N PHE A 152 16.60 2.29 -2.06
CA PHE A 152 16.48 3.10 -3.26
C PHE A 152 16.77 2.22 -4.47
N SER A 153 15.75 1.95 -5.27
CA SER A 153 15.87 1.10 -6.45
C SER A 153 15.64 1.92 -7.73
N LYS A 154 16.17 1.41 -8.85
CA LYS A 154 15.86 1.97 -10.16
C LYS A 154 14.39 1.71 -10.50
N THR A 155 13.72 2.72 -11.06
CA THR A 155 12.37 2.57 -11.58
C THR A 155 12.33 1.63 -12.77
N ILE A 156 11.22 0.93 -12.93
CA ILE A 156 10.86 0.29 -14.19
C ILE A 156 10.11 1.30 -15.05
N THR A 157 10.32 1.26 -16.35
CA THR A 157 9.79 2.29 -17.26
C THR A 157 9.20 1.65 -18.49
N ASN A 158 8.06 2.18 -18.95
CA ASN A 158 7.49 1.89 -20.24
C ASN A 158 6.94 3.19 -20.87
N SER A 159 6.75 3.19 -22.18
CA SER A 159 6.11 4.30 -22.88
C SER A 159 4.59 4.13 -22.92
N TYR A 160 3.88 5.24 -22.86
CA TYR A 160 2.45 5.33 -23.09
C TYR A 160 2.13 6.65 -23.77
N ARG A 161 1.59 6.63 -24.99
CA ARG A 161 1.24 7.84 -25.76
C ARG A 161 2.34 8.91 -25.75
N ASN A 162 3.53 8.55 -26.09
CA ASN A 162 4.72 9.43 -26.12
C ASN A 162 5.22 9.93 -24.73
N LEU A 163 4.61 9.48 -23.65
CA LEU A 163 5.07 9.76 -22.28
C LEU A 163 5.85 8.56 -21.75
N LYS A 164 6.91 8.84 -21.00
CA LYS A 164 7.63 7.81 -20.24
C LYS A 164 6.97 7.68 -18.86
N ILE A 165 6.48 6.49 -18.55
CA ILE A 165 5.87 6.18 -17.25
C ILE A 165 6.86 5.40 -16.40
N HIS A 166 7.20 5.96 -15.26
CA HIS A 166 8.11 5.37 -14.29
C HIS A 166 7.31 4.78 -13.13
N GLN A 167 7.62 3.55 -12.77
CA GLN A 167 6.97 2.85 -11.66
C GLN A 167 8.00 2.21 -10.74
N CYS A 168 7.59 1.96 -9.50
CA CYS A 168 8.40 1.17 -8.57
C CYS A 168 8.52 -0.28 -9.10
N PRO A 169 9.69 -0.93 -8.93
CA PRO A 169 9.87 -2.33 -9.32
C PRO A 169 9.06 -3.27 -8.41
N LEU A 170 9.22 -4.57 -8.61
CA LEU A 170 8.68 -5.59 -7.69
C LEU A 170 9.27 -5.36 -6.27
N ASN A 171 8.50 -5.50 -5.29
CA ASN A 171 7.20 -5.98 -4.86
C ASN A 171 5.99 -5.04 -5.08
N SER A 172 6.20 -3.90 -5.71
CA SER A 172 5.15 -2.94 -6.00
C SER A 172 4.32 -3.39 -7.22
N PRO A 173 3.03 -3.01 -7.33
CA PRO A 173 2.21 -3.30 -8.50
C PRO A 173 2.62 -2.50 -9.75
N GLY A 174 3.75 -1.82 -9.76
CA GLY A 174 4.20 -0.97 -10.87
C GLY A 174 4.25 -1.69 -12.21
N LEU A 175 4.73 -2.94 -12.26
CA LEU A 175 4.73 -3.74 -13.48
C LEU A 175 3.30 -4.00 -14.01
N VAL A 176 2.36 -4.26 -13.10
CA VAL A 176 0.94 -4.46 -13.48
C VAL A 176 0.37 -3.20 -14.13
N VAL A 177 0.66 -2.03 -13.56
CA VAL A 177 0.22 -0.73 -14.13
C VAL A 177 0.80 -0.54 -15.53
N LEU A 178 2.11 -0.80 -15.72
CA LEU A 178 2.74 -0.67 -17.04
C LEU A 178 2.16 -1.65 -18.07
N MET A 179 1.86 -2.89 -17.68
CA MET A 179 1.18 -3.86 -18.55
C MET A 179 -0.24 -3.38 -18.92
N MET A 180 -1.02 -2.90 -17.95
CA MET A 180 -2.36 -2.35 -18.19
C MET A 180 -2.30 -1.18 -19.17
N MET A 181 -1.35 -0.28 -19.03
CA MET A 181 -1.18 0.86 -19.94
C MET A 181 -0.79 0.41 -21.34
N ALA A 182 0.14 -0.55 -21.47
CA ALA A 182 0.55 -1.10 -22.77
C ALA A 182 -0.63 -1.80 -23.48
N MET A 183 -1.42 -2.60 -22.77
CA MET A 183 -2.63 -3.22 -23.33
C MET A 183 -3.67 -2.18 -23.72
N THR A 184 -3.88 -1.15 -22.88
CA THR A 184 -4.80 -0.04 -23.15
C THR A 184 -4.44 0.70 -24.44
N GLU A 185 -3.16 0.94 -24.68
CA GLU A 185 -2.66 1.56 -25.91
C GLU A 185 -2.85 0.65 -27.12
N LYS A 186 -2.44 -0.62 -27.01
CA LYS A 186 -2.53 -1.60 -28.08
C LYS A 186 -3.98 -1.87 -28.53
N LEU A 187 -4.92 -1.91 -27.59
CA LEU A 187 -6.36 -2.06 -27.88
C LEU A 187 -7.03 -0.75 -28.33
N ASN A 188 -6.26 0.34 -28.39
CA ASN A 188 -6.74 1.66 -28.81
C ASN A 188 -8.03 2.09 -28.08
N ILE A 189 -8.03 1.96 -26.75
CA ILE A 189 -9.22 2.26 -25.92
C ILE A 189 -9.70 3.72 -26.11
N LYS A 190 -8.80 4.65 -26.47
CA LYS A 190 -9.15 6.08 -26.69
C LYS A 190 -10.23 6.31 -27.74
N LYS A 191 -10.46 5.37 -28.66
CA LYS A 191 -11.50 5.49 -29.69
C LYS A 191 -12.92 5.38 -29.13
N TYR A 192 -13.07 4.83 -27.93
CA TYR A 192 -14.36 4.69 -27.27
C TYR A 192 -14.61 5.89 -26.35
N HIS A 193 -15.88 6.32 -26.29
CA HIS A 193 -16.29 7.38 -25.37
C HIS A 193 -15.94 7.01 -23.91
N PRO A 194 -15.50 7.95 -23.04
CA PRO A 194 -15.11 7.67 -21.65
C PRO A 194 -16.14 6.89 -20.83
N SER A 195 -17.43 7.12 -21.08
CA SER A 195 -18.54 6.47 -20.37
C SER A 195 -19.20 5.35 -21.19
N SER A 196 -18.56 4.84 -22.25
CA SER A 196 -19.13 3.76 -23.04
C SER A 196 -18.94 2.39 -22.39
N PHE A 197 -19.89 1.49 -22.64
CA PHE A 197 -19.84 0.11 -22.19
C PHE A 197 -18.57 -0.61 -22.68
N GLU A 198 -18.22 -0.43 -23.95
CA GLU A 198 -17.05 -1.06 -24.56
C GLU A 198 -15.75 -0.66 -23.84
N ARG A 199 -15.66 0.60 -23.44
CA ARG A 199 -14.48 1.10 -22.70
C ARG A 199 -14.42 0.48 -21.33
N TYR A 200 -15.50 0.46 -20.58
CA TYR A 200 -15.55 -0.17 -19.24
C TYR A 200 -15.28 -1.67 -19.33
N HIS A 201 -15.86 -2.36 -20.31
CA HIS A 201 -15.61 -3.77 -20.53
C HIS A 201 -14.13 -4.05 -20.76
N LEU A 202 -13.49 -3.34 -21.71
CA LEU A 202 -12.07 -3.53 -22.00
C LEU A 202 -11.19 -3.22 -20.79
N GLN A 203 -11.46 -2.17 -20.03
CA GLN A 203 -10.71 -1.84 -18.82
C GLN A 203 -10.82 -2.93 -17.75
N ALA A 204 -12.02 -3.47 -17.56
CA ALA A 204 -12.24 -4.57 -16.62
C ALA A 204 -11.50 -5.85 -17.04
N GLU A 205 -11.54 -6.19 -18.33
CA GLU A 205 -10.87 -7.38 -18.87
C GLU A 205 -9.35 -7.26 -18.80
N ILE A 206 -8.78 -6.10 -19.15
CA ILE A 206 -7.36 -5.81 -18.98
C ILE A 206 -6.95 -5.99 -17.52
N SER A 207 -7.72 -5.41 -16.60
CA SER A 207 -7.43 -5.51 -15.17
C SER A 207 -7.40 -6.96 -14.70
N LYS A 208 -8.42 -7.76 -15.03
CA LYS A 208 -8.47 -9.18 -14.66
C LYS A 208 -7.24 -9.96 -15.15
N ILE A 209 -6.89 -9.78 -16.43
CA ILE A 209 -5.75 -10.48 -17.03
C ILE A 209 -4.43 -10.06 -16.37
N CYS A 210 -4.23 -8.76 -16.16
CA CYS A 210 -3.00 -8.28 -15.51
C CYS A 210 -2.90 -8.70 -14.05
N PHE A 211 -4.01 -8.75 -13.31
CA PHE A 211 -4.01 -9.29 -11.95
C PHE A 211 -3.78 -10.80 -11.92
N GLU A 212 -4.26 -11.56 -12.90
CA GLU A 212 -3.93 -12.99 -13.02
C GLU A 212 -2.43 -13.21 -13.24
N VAL A 213 -1.80 -12.41 -14.11
CA VAL A 213 -0.34 -12.42 -14.29
C VAL A 213 0.36 -12.06 -12.98
N LYS A 214 -0.12 -11.04 -12.27
CA LYS A 214 0.43 -10.66 -10.96
C LYS A 214 0.54 -11.86 -10.02
N GLU A 215 -0.51 -12.66 -9.89
CA GLU A 215 -0.54 -13.83 -8.99
C GLU A 215 0.55 -14.88 -9.33
N THR A 216 1.10 -14.84 -10.54
CA THR A 216 2.13 -15.78 -10.97
C THR A 216 3.56 -15.26 -10.82
N ILE A 217 3.74 -13.94 -10.83
CA ILE A 217 5.06 -13.31 -10.89
C ILE A 217 5.45 -12.53 -9.63
N PHE A 218 4.47 -12.19 -8.78
CA PHE A 218 4.77 -11.39 -7.59
C PHE A 218 5.41 -12.23 -6.50
N GLY A 219 6.50 -11.70 -5.96
CA GLY A 219 7.25 -12.30 -4.88
C GLY A 219 8.42 -11.41 -4.49
N ASP A 220 9.11 -11.75 -3.43
CA ASP A 220 10.33 -11.06 -3.03
C ASP A 220 11.38 -11.21 -4.14
N PRO A 221 11.93 -10.11 -4.70
CA PRO A 221 12.92 -10.17 -5.78
C PRO A 221 14.21 -10.89 -5.38
N ASN A 222 14.50 -11.05 -4.09
CA ASN A 222 15.63 -11.86 -3.63
C ASN A 222 15.42 -13.38 -3.86
N PHE A 223 14.18 -13.80 -4.06
CA PHE A 223 13.80 -15.21 -4.26
C PHE A 223 13.06 -15.45 -5.58
N ASN A 224 12.80 -14.40 -6.34
CA ASN A 224 12.06 -14.47 -7.59
C ASN A 224 12.79 -13.71 -8.68
N ASN A 225 13.51 -14.45 -9.51
CA ASN A 225 14.30 -13.87 -10.60
C ASN A 225 13.47 -13.80 -11.89
N ILE A 226 12.70 -12.72 -12.05
CA ILE A 226 11.96 -12.47 -13.29
C ILE A 226 12.60 -11.35 -14.12
N ASN A 227 12.62 -11.55 -15.43
CA ASN A 227 13.03 -10.50 -16.35
C ASN A 227 11.82 -9.61 -16.71
N ILE A 228 11.76 -8.41 -16.13
CA ILE A 228 10.66 -7.46 -16.33
C ILE A 228 10.44 -7.10 -17.81
N LYS A 229 11.53 -7.08 -18.62
CA LYS A 229 11.43 -6.73 -20.04
C LYS A 229 10.55 -7.72 -20.82
N ASP A 230 10.56 -8.98 -20.45
CA ASP A 230 9.76 -10.01 -21.14
C ASP A 230 8.26 -9.74 -20.98
N TYR A 231 7.84 -9.27 -19.80
CA TYR A 231 6.43 -8.93 -19.50
C TYR A 231 5.95 -7.63 -20.14
N LEU A 232 6.86 -6.79 -20.59
CA LEU A 232 6.56 -5.55 -21.31
C LEU A 232 6.89 -5.64 -22.81
N SER A 233 7.30 -6.83 -23.28
CA SER A 233 7.57 -7.05 -24.72
C SER A 233 6.27 -6.95 -25.51
N ASN A 234 6.41 -6.53 -26.78
CA ASN A 234 5.25 -6.39 -27.67
C ASN A 234 4.55 -7.73 -27.91
N GLU A 235 5.30 -8.81 -28.00
CA GLU A 235 4.83 -10.17 -28.18
C GLU A 235 3.99 -10.61 -26.98
N TYR A 236 4.49 -10.40 -25.77
CA TYR A 236 3.79 -10.78 -24.55
C TYR A 236 2.51 -9.96 -24.37
N ILE A 237 2.58 -8.65 -24.52
CA ILE A 237 1.39 -7.77 -24.45
C ILE A 237 0.37 -8.15 -25.51
N SER A 238 0.80 -8.52 -26.74
CA SER A 238 -0.11 -9.01 -27.78
C SER A 238 -0.81 -10.29 -27.35
N SER A 239 -0.08 -11.23 -26.78
CA SER A 239 -0.64 -12.49 -26.27
C SER A 239 -1.68 -12.27 -25.17
N LEU A 240 -1.47 -11.29 -24.29
CA LEU A 240 -2.46 -10.92 -23.29
C LEU A 240 -3.71 -10.27 -23.93
N CYS A 241 -3.51 -9.38 -24.90
CA CYS A 241 -4.63 -8.73 -25.61
C CYS A 241 -5.50 -9.73 -26.38
N SER A 242 -4.92 -10.79 -26.95
CA SER A 242 -5.66 -11.83 -27.68
C SER A 242 -6.59 -12.66 -26.78
N ARG A 243 -6.40 -12.64 -25.47
CA ARG A 243 -7.28 -13.30 -24.49
C ARG A 243 -8.60 -12.55 -24.27
N ILE A 244 -8.69 -11.28 -24.69
CA ILE A 244 -9.88 -10.45 -24.50
C ILE A 244 -10.89 -10.71 -25.62
N ASN A 245 -12.10 -11.06 -25.21
CA ASN A 245 -13.24 -11.14 -26.11
C ASN A 245 -14.16 -9.93 -25.86
N LYS A 246 -14.52 -9.19 -26.92
CA LYS A 246 -15.36 -7.98 -26.79
C LYS A 246 -16.79 -8.27 -26.33
N ASN A 247 -17.27 -9.50 -26.55
CA ASN A 247 -18.65 -9.89 -26.29
C ASN A 247 -18.79 -10.90 -25.16
N LYS A 248 -17.69 -11.30 -24.52
CA LYS A 248 -17.70 -12.29 -23.43
C LYS A 248 -16.79 -11.84 -22.29
N ILE A 249 -17.22 -12.11 -21.08
CA ILE A 249 -16.42 -11.86 -19.88
C ILE A 249 -15.29 -12.91 -19.81
N TYR A 250 -14.07 -12.43 -19.58
CA TYR A 250 -12.92 -13.29 -19.32
C TYR A 250 -13.12 -14.04 -17.99
N SER A 251 -13.02 -15.35 -18.04
CA SER A 251 -13.04 -16.20 -16.85
C SER A 251 -11.60 -16.50 -16.42
N SER A 252 -11.15 -15.84 -15.38
CA SER A 252 -9.85 -16.13 -14.77
C SER A 252 -9.86 -17.52 -14.13
N LYS A 253 -8.82 -18.30 -14.38
CA LYS A 253 -8.62 -19.62 -13.75
C LYS A 253 -8.24 -19.53 -12.28
N LYS A 254 -7.83 -18.35 -11.81
CA LYS A 254 -7.45 -18.06 -10.42
C LYS A 254 -8.08 -16.73 -10.00
N SER A 255 -9.28 -16.80 -9.46
CA SER A 255 -9.91 -15.64 -8.84
C SER A 255 -9.62 -15.65 -7.35
N SER A 256 -8.53 -15.02 -6.93
CA SER A 256 -8.38 -14.54 -5.57
C SER A 256 -8.61 -13.03 -5.57
N VAL A 257 -9.83 -12.61 -5.85
CA VAL A 257 -10.23 -11.23 -5.55
C VAL A 257 -10.32 -11.15 -4.03
N THR A 258 -9.25 -10.72 -3.40
CA THR A 258 -9.31 -10.30 -2.00
C THR A 258 -10.16 -9.03 -1.94
N SER A 259 -11.23 -9.09 -1.18
CA SER A 259 -12.22 -8.01 -1.03
C SER A 259 -11.73 -6.80 -0.21
N HIS A 260 -10.41 -6.63 -0.03
CA HIS A 260 -9.84 -5.54 0.75
C HIS A 260 -8.68 -4.88 -0.01
N PRO A 261 -8.96 -3.89 -0.86
CA PRO A 261 -7.93 -3.01 -1.40
C PRO A 261 -7.62 -1.92 -0.36
N GLU A 262 -6.78 -2.23 0.61
CA GLU A 262 -6.31 -1.22 1.56
C GLU A 262 -4.92 -0.77 1.14
N THR A 263 -4.84 0.34 0.42
CA THR A 263 -3.59 1.02 0.13
C THR A 263 -3.81 2.52 -0.01
N ILE A 264 -2.75 3.28 0.15
CA ILE A 264 -2.76 4.73 -0.09
C ILE A 264 -1.85 5.01 -1.28
N TYR A 265 -2.38 5.73 -2.24
CA TYR A 265 -1.64 6.27 -3.36
C TYR A 265 -1.79 7.79 -3.37
N LEU A 266 -0.67 8.50 -3.39
CA LEU A 266 -0.63 9.95 -3.53
C LEU A 266 0.14 10.30 -4.80
N SER A 267 -0.45 11.13 -5.65
CA SER A 267 0.23 11.74 -6.78
C SER A 267 0.00 13.25 -6.78
N CYS A 268 1.01 13.99 -7.20
CA CYS A 268 0.94 15.43 -7.35
C CYS A 268 1.31 15.81 -8.79
N LEU A 269 0.50 16.64 -9.42
CA LEU A 269 0.75 17.19 -10.74
C LEU A 269 0.67 18.71 -10.67
N LEU A 270 1.75 19.39 -10.98
CA LEU A 270 1.83 20.85 -11.08
C LEU A 270 1.96 21.30 -12.53
N TYR A 271 1.59 22.54 -12.80
CA TYR A 271 1.72 23.15 -14.14
C TYR A 271 3.17 23.27 -14.61
N THR A 272 4.07 23.45 -13.67
CA THR A 272 5.52 23.41 -13.91
C THR A 272 6.03 22.01 -13.64
N SER A 273 7.02 21.57 -14.38
CA SER A 273 7.65 20.25 -14.21
C SER A 273 8.40 20.08 -12.88
N ASP A 274 8.40 21.09 -12.03
CA ASP A 274 9.12 21.12 -10.76
C ASP A 274 8.17 21.25 -9.57
N ALA A 275 7.48 20.15 -9.28
CA ALA A 275 6.60 20.02 -8.10
C ALA A 275 7.33 20.23 -6.76
N ALA A 276 8.67 20.15 -6.76
CA ALA A 276 9.48 20.32 -5.56
C ALA A 276 9.86 21.78 -5.27
N ASP A 277 9.71 22.68 -6.24
CA ASP A 277 10.08 24.09 -6.09
C ASP A 277 8.90 24.98 -5.65
N ASP A 278 7.67 24.46 -5.69
CA ASP A 278 6.52 25.21 -5.21
C ASP A 278 6.44 25.16 -3.69
N LYS A 279 6.68 26.29 -3.03
CA LYS A 279 6.68 26.44 -1.57
C LYS A 279 5.28 26.27 -0.94
N GLN A 280 4.24 26.01 -1.75
CA GLN A 280 2.85 25.86 -1.32
C GLN A 280 2.41 24.37 -1.24
N CYS A 281 3.26 23.41 -1.62
CA CYS A 281 2.99 21.98 -1.45
C CYS A 281 3.69 21.36 -0.23
#